data_90569a81315d0531b2a8cfd6f240141c
#
_entry.id   90569a81315d0531b2a8cfd6f240141c
#
_cell.length_a   1.000
_cell.length_b   1.000
_cell.length_c   1.000
_cell.angle_alpha   90.00
_cell.angle_beta   90.00
_cell.angle_gamma   90.00
#
_symmetry.space_group_name_H-M   'P 1'
#
loop_
_entity.id
_entity.type
_entity.pdbx_description
1 polymer ?
#
loop_
_entity_poly.entity_id
_entity_poly.type
_entity_poly.pdbx_seq_one_letter_code
_entity_poly.pdbx_strand_id
1 'polypeptide(L)'
;MPDNRLTSHLTTQTSLTDAINSWEAFLSDKGRSPNTIKAFLSDVRLLTSFLPADTTLGKITTKDLNRYFEWMENERAVPCSPKTLARRITATKSLFRWLHQYGVLMVDPAEKVAQRSAISPLPQVLTSEEYDAVLLAADRHRRGSKPDARSYALVYLLLTTGIKKSETLGLKLEHVDLETPNGPQIFIRYASPANRYKERKLILPDDWIPAYNEYLSQYHPTEQVFPWSPRRLEYLLEDIGNEAGLTKHLSFDMCRWTCALKDYRAGEEPDKIRQKLGVSKIQWRELHNKLKQLSGM
;
A
#
# COMPACT_ATOMS: atom_id res chain seq x y z
N MET A 1 -25.33 -11.94 -19.28
CA MET A 1 -26.18 -11.06 -18.45
C MET A 1 -25.53 -10.98 -17.07
N PRO A 2 -25.53 -9.85 -16.37
CA PRO A 2 -25.01 -9.81 -15.01
C PRO A 2 -25.84 -10.73 -14.12
N ASP A 3 -25.17 -11.49 -13.24
CA ASP A 3 -25.84 -12.38 -12.29
C ASP A 3 -26.66 -11.55 -11.29
N ASN A 4 -27.98 -11.58 -11.43
CA ASN A 4 -28.90 -10.69 -10.70
C ASN A 4 -29.20 -11.18 -9.26
N ARG A 5 -28.60 -12.30 -8.83
CA ARG A 5 -28.92 -12.93 -7.53
C ARG A 5 -28.62 -12.03 -6.34
N LEU A 6 -27.54 -11.22 -6.41
CA LEU A 6 -27.13 -10.35 -5.32
C LEU A 6 -27.94 -9.06 -5.20
N THR A 7 -28.74 -8.71 -6.21
CA THR A 7 -29.53 -7.47 -6.26
C THR A 7 -31.02 -7.71 -6.34
N SER A 8 -31.50 -8.96 -6.51
CA SER A 8 -32.91 -9.28 -6.71
C SER A 8 -33.83 -8.86 -5.56
N HIS A 9 -33.29 -8.71 -4.36
CA HIS A 9 -34.02 -8.26 -3.16
C HIS A 9 -33.86 -6.75 -2.91
N LEU A 10 -33.02 -6.05 -3.69
CA LEU A 10 -32.79 -4.61 -3.55
C LEU A 10 -33.77 -3.82 -4.41
N THR A 11 -34.32 -2.77 -3.82
CA THR A 11 -35.22 -1.82 -4.47
C THR A 11 -34.85 -0.39 -4.11
N THR A 12 -35.50 0.59 -4.71
CA THR A 12 -35.35 2.00 -4.34
C THR A 12 -35.74 2.28 -2.88
N GLN A 13 -36.51 1.40 -2.23
CA GLN A 13 -36.91 1.51 -0.82
C GLN A 13 -35.94 0.83 0.15
N THR A 14 -34.96 0.09 -0.36
CA THR A 14 -33.93 -0.58 0.47
C THR A 14 -33.04 0.44 1.14
N SER A 15 -32.59 0.14 2.36
CA SER A 15 -31.64 0.96 3.10
C SER A 15 -30.24 0.95 2.44
N LEU A 16 -29.47 2.02 2.63
CA LEU A 16 -28.08 2.05 2.16
C LEU A 16 -27.22 0.95 2.85
N THR A 17 -27.51 0.62 4.10
CA THR A 17 -26.80 -0.42 4.85
C THR A 17 -26.98 -1.81 4.21
N ASP A 18 -28.21 -2.18 3.85
CA ASP A 18 -28.48 -3.47 3.21
C ASP A 18 -27.85 -3.55 1.82
N ALA A 19 -27.86 -2.45 1.08
CA ALA A 19 -27.19 -2.37 -0.21
C ALA A 19 -25.65 -2.55 -0.06
N ILE A 20 -25.04 -1.97 0.98
CA ILE A 20 -23.61 -2.12 1.27
C ILE A 20 -23.26 -3.59 1.57
N ASN A 21 -24.08 -4.31 2.34
CA ASN A 21 -23.88 -5.72 2.65
C ASN A 21 -23.93 -6.60 1.37
N SER A 22 -24.89 -6.33 0.49
CA SER A 22 -24.99 -7.02 -0.80
C SER A 22 -23.80 -6.68 -1.74
N TRP A 23 -23.33 -5.43 -1.68
CA TRP A 23 -22.17 -4.98 -2.46
C TRP A 23 -20.86 -5.61 -1.99
N GLU A 24 -20.73 -5.92 -0.69
CA GLU A 24 -19.59 -6.68 -0.15
C GLU A 24 -19.45 -8.03 -0.83
N ALA A 25 -20.56 -8.79 -0.93
CA ALA A 25 -20.60 -10.07 -1.64
C ALA A 25 -20.22 -9.91 -3.11
N PHE A 26 -20.77 -8.89 -3.79
CA PHE A 26 -20.43 -8.59 -5.18
C PHE A 26 -18.93 -8.29 -5.37
N LEU A 27 -18.32 -7.47 -4.50
CA LEU A 27 -16.88 -7.15 -4.59
C LEU A 27 -16.02 -8.42 -4.39
N SER A 28 -16.45 -9.32 -3.51
CA SER A 28 -15.79 -10.60 -3.26
C SER A 28 -15.86 -11.51 -4.51
N ASP A 29 -17.04 -11.66 -5.10
CA ASP A 29 -17.25 -12.43 -6.34
C ASP A 29 -16.45 -11.88 -7.52
N LYS A 30 -16.25 -10.57 -7.57
CA LYS A 30 -15.38 -9.91 -8.56
C LYS A 30 -13.88 -10.06 -8.25
N GLY A 31 -13.50 -10.83 -7.26
CA GLY A 31 -12.10 -11.11 -6.90
C GLY A 31 -11.34 -9.89 -6.39
N ARG A 32 -12.03 -8.89 -5.79
CA ARG A 32 -11.35 -7.77 -5.16
C ARG A 32 -10.58 -8.24 -3.93
N SER A 33 -9.42 -7.64 -3.67
CA SER A 33 -8.62 -8.03 -2.51
C SER A 33 -9.37 -7.71 -1.20
N PRO A 34 -9.19 -8.51 -0.12
CA PRO A 34 -9.80 -8.25 1.18
C PRO A 34 -9.54 -6.82 1.70
N ASN A 35 -8.33 -6.30 1.50
CA ASN A 35 -7.98 -4.93 1.88
C ASN A 35 -8.74 -3.87 1.07
N THR A 36 -8.98 -4.11 -0.23
CA THR A 36 -9.78 -3.22 -1.07
C THR A 36 -11.24 -3.22 -0.62
N ILE A 37 -11.81 -4.41 -0.36
CA ILE A 37 -13.18 -4.57 0.13
C ILE A 37 -13.33 -3.83 1.45
N LYS A 38 -12.49 -4.12 2.44
CA LYS A 38 -12.50 -3.45 3.75
C LYS A 38 -12.43 -1.93 3.64
N ALA A 39 -11.54 -1.41 2.78
CA ALA A 39 -11.40 0.03 2.58
C ALA A 39 -12.65 0.64 1.95
N PHE A 40 -13.20 0.02 0.90
CA PHE A 40 -14.38 0.51 0.20
C PHE A 40 -15.62 0.48 1.10
N LEU A 41 -15.84 -0.60 1.85
CA LEU A 41 -16.95 -0.69 2.81
C LEU A 41 -16.82 0.35 3.92
N SER A 42 -15.63 0.53 4.48
CA SER A 42 -15.38 1.57 5.48
C SER A 42 -15.69 2.97 4.95
N ASP A 43 -15.36 3.23 3.67
CA ASP A 43 -15.61 4.52 3.05
C ASP A 43 -17.10 4.80 2.82
N VAL A 44 -17.86 3.80 2.34
CA VAL A 44 -19.30 4.00 2.08
C VAL A 44 -20.15 3.92 3.36
N ARG A 45 -19.71 3.20 4.40
CA ARG A 45 -20.37 3.21 5.72
C ARG A 45 -20.36 4.59 6.39
N LEU A 46 -19.40 5.45 6.08
CA LEU A 46 -19.43 6.83 6.56
C LEU A 46 -20.57 7.64 5.95
N LEU A 47 -21.01 7.30 4.74
CA LEU A 47 -22.17 7.94 4.13
C LEU A 47 -23.46 7.59 4.88
N THR A 48 -23.61 6.37 5.41
CA THR A 48 -24.78 5.99 6.24
C THR A 48 -24.86 6.79 7.55
N SER A 49 -23.69 7.16 8.09
CA SER A 49 -23.64 7.99 9.32
C SER A 49 -23.92 9.48 9.07
N PHE A 50 -23.79 9.92 7.83
CA PHE A 50 -24.06 11.32 7.44
C PHE A 50 -25.51 11.54 7.03
N LEU A 51 -26.11 10.58 6.34
CA LEU A 51 -27.51 10.67 5.89
C LEU A 51 -28.48 10.40 7.05
N PRO A 52 -29.74 10.96 7.01
CA PRO A 52 -30.80 10.58 7.93
C PRO A 52 -31.01 9.06 7.97
N ALA A 53 -31.32 8.53 9.16
CA ALA A 53 -31.41 7.07 9.38
C ALA A 53 -32.48 6.36 8.52
N ASP A 54 -33.52 7.08 8.12
CA ASP A 54 -34.64 6.60 7.28
C ASP A 54 -34.41 6.79 5.77
N THR A 55 -33.19 7.20 5.36
CA THR A 55 -32.87 7.46 3.96
C THR A 55 -32.80 6.15 3.18
N THR A 56 -33.69 5.98 2.21
CA THR A 56 -33.70 4.87 1.26
C THR A 56 -32.87 5.19 0.02
N LEU A 57 -32.44 4.15 -0.71
CA LEU A 57 -31.59 4.29 -1.91
C LEU A 57 -32.16 5.28 -2.93
N GLY A 58 -33.47 5.24 -3.17
CA GLY A 58 -34.17 6.10 -4.15
C GLY A 58 -34.24 7.58 -3.75
N LYS A 59 -34.01 7.91 -2.46
CA LYS A 59 -34.01 9.30 -1.97
C LYS A 59 -32.63 9.95 -2.06
N ILE A 60 -31.57 9.19 -2.26
CA ILE A 60 -30.19 9.72 -2.29
C ILE A 60 -29.96 10.44 -3.62
N THR A 61 -29.62 11.71 -3.56
CA THR A 61 -29.41 12.56 -4.72
C THR A 61 -27.92 12.95 -4.89
N THR A 62 -27.57 13.45 -6.06
CA THR A 62 -26.23 14.03 -6.31
C THR A 62 -25.92 15.18 -5.34
N LYS A 63 -26.94 15.96 -4.92
CA LYS A 63 -26.79 17.05 -3.97
C LYS A 63 -26.38 16.52 -2.59
N ASP A 64 -26.98 15.44 -2.13
CA ASP A 64 -26.65 14.81 -0.85
C ASP A 64 -25.20 14.27 -0.86
N LEU A 65 -24.78 13.66 -1.96
CA LEU A 65 -23.41 13.17 -2.11
C LEU A 65 -22.39 14.31 -2.14
N ASN A 66 -22.67 15.40 -2.85
CA ASN A 66 -21.79 16.58 -2.86
C ASN A 66 -21.66 17.18 -1.46
N ARG A 67 -22.80 17.36 -0.74
CA ARG A 67 -22.80 17.86 0.63
C ARG A 67 -22.02 16.95 1.59
N TYR A 68 -22.12 15.63 1.42
CA TYR A 68 -21.34 14.66 2.18
C TYR A 68 -19.83 14.84 1.97
N PHE A 69 -19.38 15.05 0.72
CA PHE A 69 -17.96 15.26 0.44
C PHE A 69 -17.45 16.62 0.94
N GLU A 70 -18.27 17.66 0.87
CA GLU A 70 -17.98 18.99 1.45
C GLU A 70 -17.84 18.89 2.96
N TRP A 71 -18.76 18.20 3.63
CA TRP A 71 -18.68 17.93 5.06
C TRP A 71 -17.39 17.19 5.45
N MET A 72 -17.01 16.18 4.68
CA MET A 72 -15.77 15.44 4.91
C MET A 72 -14.52 16.29 4.81
N GLU A 73 -14.53 17.27 3.94
CA GLU A 73 -13.39 18.13 3.66
C GLU A 73 -13.26 19.27 4.67
N ASN A 74 -14.40 19.87 5.06
CA ASN A 74 -14.41 21.15 5.74
C ASN A 74 -14.99 21.13 7.17
N GLU A 75 -15.93 20.24 7.46
CA GLU A 75 -16.74 20.30 8.68
C GLU A 75 -16.50 19.15 9.65
N ARG A 76 -15.91 18.07 9.18
CA ARG A 76 -15.62 16.91 10.03
C ARG A 76 -14.50 17.23 11.03
N ALA A 77 -14.66 16.79 12.31
CA ALA A 77 -13.68 17.02 13.39
C ALA A 77 -12.24 16.66 13.00
N VAL A 78 -12.05 15.62 12.17
CA VAL A 78 -10.78 15.30 11.54
C VAL A 78 -10.96 15.42 10.03
N PRO A 79 -10.48 16.49 9.39
CA PRO A 79 -10.59 16.72 7.97
C PRO A 79 -9.99 15.58 7.14
N CYS A 80 -10.60 15.30 6.02
CA CYS A 80 -10.16 14.23 5.13
C CYS A 80 -8.97 14.69 4.27
N SER A 81 -7.88 13.94 4.25
CA SER A 81 -6.79 14.25 3.32
C SER A 81 -7.29 14.14 1.86
N PRO A 82 -6.75 14.95 0.92
CA PRO A 82 -7.16 14.91 -0.49
C PRO A 82 -7.12 13.51 -1.11
N LYS A 83 -6.10 12.72 -0.79
CA LYS A 83 -5.96 11.33 -1.26
C LYS A 83 -7.05 10.41 -0.71
N THR A 84 -7.39 10.58 0.57
CA THR A 84 -8.47 9.81 1.22
C THR A 84 -9.82 10.21 0.64
N LEU A 85 -10.06 11.51 0.42
CA LEU A 85 -11.28 12.01 -0.20
C LEU A 85 -11.47 11.46 -1.62
N ALA A 86 -10.43 11.51 -2.45
CA ALA A 86 -10.47 10.95 -3.81
C ALA A 86 -10.82 9.46 -3.81
N ARG A 87 -10.27 8.68 -2.87
CA ARG A 87 -10.61 7.25 -2.70
C ARG A 87 -12.06 7.06 -2.28
N ARG A 88 -12.57 7.86 -1.34
CA ARG A 88 -13.97 7.81 -0.87
C ARG A 88 -14.96 8.13 -1.98
N ILE A 89 -14.66 9.14 -2.79
CA ILE A 89 -15.44 9.44 -4.00
C ILE A 89 -15.46 8.23 -4.93
N THR A 90 -14.32 7.60 -5.16
CA THR A 90 -14.21 6.40 -6.00
C THR A 90 -15.05 5.24 -5.46
N ALA A 91 -15.01 4.97 -4.15
CA ALA A 91 -15.80 3.91 -3.52
C ALA A 91 -17.30 4.19 -3.65
N THR A 92 -17.74 5.42 -3.36
CA THR A 92 -19.14 5.85 -3.49
C THR A 92 -19.63 5.73 -4.94
N LYS A 93 -18.86 6.24 -5.91
CA LYS A 93 -19.20 6.09 -7.33
C LYS A 93 -19.27 4.63 -7.77
N SER A 94 -18.41 3.77 -7.22
CA SER A 94 -18.44 2.34 -7.53
C SER A 94 -19.70 1.64 -7.01
N LEU A 95 -20.15 1.98 -5.81
CA LEU A 95 -21.40 1.45 -5.23
C LEU A 95 -22.64 1.89 -6.05
N PHE A 96 -22.81 3.20 -6.30
CA PHE A 96 -23.99 3.70 -7.00
C PHE A 96 -24.03 3.28 -8.47
N ARG A 97 -22.87 3.20 -9.13
CA ARG A 97 -22.77 2.62 -10.48
C ARG A 97 -23.21 1.17 -10.50
N TRP A 98 -22.82 0.37 -9.50
CA TRP A 98 -23.26 -1.02 -9.38
C TRP A 98 -24.77 -1.10 -9.22
N LEU A 99 -25.38 -0.32 -8.33
CA LEU A 99 -26.82 -0.28 -8.14
C LEU A 99 -27.58 0.12 -9.42
N HIS A 100 -27.05 1.08 -10.18
CA HIS A 100 -27.62 1.49 -11.46
C HIS A 100 -27.47 0.40 -12.54
N GLN A 101 -26.27 -0.18 -12.69
CA GLN A 101 -26.03 -1.22 -13.69
C GLN A 101 -26.86 -2.49 -13.49
N TYR A 102 -27.27 -2.77 -12.25
CA TYR A 102 -28.13 -3.91 -11.92
C TYR A 102 -29.61 -3.55 -11.80
N GLY A 103 -30.01 -2.34 -12.21
CA GLY A 103 -31.39 -1.90 -12.31
C GLY A 103 -32.07 -1.57 -10.98
N VAL A 104 -31.33 -1.51 -9.86
CA VAL A 104 -31.88 -1.08 -8.56
C VAL A 104 -32.24 0.39 -8.58
N LEU A 105 -31.40 1.21 -9.23
CA LEU A 105 -31.62 2.65 -9.43
C LEU A 105 -31.76 2.95 -10.93
N MET A 106 -32.73 3.75 -11.29
CA MET A 106 -32.92 4.21 -12.68
C MET A 106 -31.86 5.25 -13.10
N VAL A 107 -31.30 5.99 -12.15
CA VAL A 107 -30.29 7.03 -12.36
C VAL A 107 -29.19 6.82 -11.32
N ASP A 108 -27.92 6.92 -11.75
CA ASP A 108 -26.76 6.92 -10.84
C ASP A 108 -26.58 8.32 -10.22
N PRO A 109 -26.89 8.53 -8.92
CA PRO A 109 -26.74 9.84 -8.30
C PRO A 109 -25.27 10.26 -8.16
N ALA A 110 -24.32 9.32 -8.26
CA ALA A 110 -22.90 9.60 -8.17
C ALA A 110 -22.25 9.90 -9.52
N GLU A 111 -22.95 9.75 -10.64
CA GLU A 111 -22.39 9.96 -11.98
C GLU A 111 -21.78 11.36 -12.12
N LYS A 112 -22.54 12.40 -11.74
CA LYS A 112 -22.15 13.82 -11.85
C LYS A 112 -21.26 14.31 -10.69
N VAL A 113 -20.98 13.49 -9.70
CA VAL A 113 -20.04 13.86 -8.63
C VAL A 113 -18.63 14.01 -9.24
N ALA A 114 -18.02 15.18 -9.04
CA ALA A 114 -16.69 15.45 -9.56
C ALA A 114 -15.64 14.55 -8.89
N GLN A 115 -14.85 13.86 -9.72
CA GLN A 115 -13.69 13.14 -9.21
C GLN A 115 -12.61 14.17 -8.86
N ARG A 116 -12.12 14.14 -7.63
CA ARG A 116 -10.99 14.98 -7.22
C ARG A 116 -9.68 14.22 -7.41
N SER A 117 -8.74 14.79 -8.12
CA SER A 117 -7.38 14.27 -8.18
C SER A 117 -6.57 14.89 -7.05
N ALA A 118 -5.95 14.03 -6.24
CA ALA A 118 -5.00 14.48 -5.23
C ALA A 118 -3.60 14.51 -5.85
N ILE A 119 -2.99 15.68 -5.88
CA ILE A 119 -1.56 15.78 -6.14
C ILE A 119 -0.86 15.11 -4.95
N SER A 120 -0.20 14.00 -5.19
CA SER A 120 0.58 13.31 -4.18
C SER A 120 1.86 14.11 -3.93
N PRO A 121 2.16 14.54 -2.68
CA PRO A 121 3.40 15.27 -2.40
C PRO A 121 4.62 14.44 -2.80
N LEU A 122 5.77 15.09 -2.91
CA LEU A 122 7.02 14.39 -3.11
C LEU A 122 7.26 13.45 -1.90
N PRO A 123 7.69 12.22 -2.16
CA PRO A 123 8.00 11.28 -1.08
C PRO A 123 9.23 11.76 -0.31
N GLN A 124 9.24 11.47 0.99
CA GLN A 124 10.43 11.65 1.79
C GLN A 124 11.44 10.55 1.49
N VAL A 125 12.70 10.93 1.42
CA VAL A 125 13.84 10.03 1.18
C VAL A 125 14.93 10.32 2.21
N LEU A 126 15.82 9.36 2.43
CA LEU A 126 17.02 9.57 3.24
C LEU A 126 18.09 10.33 2.43
N THR A 127 18.81 11.26 3.08
CA THR A 127 20.08 11.76 2.56
C THR A 127 21.16 10.69 2.68
N SER A 128 22.36 10.92 2.16
CA SER A 128 23.47 9.98 2.32
C SER A 128 23.86 9.81 3.79
N GLU A 129 23.93 10.90 4.53
CA GLU A 129 24.26 10.92 5.95
C GLU A 129 23.18 10.20 6.79
N GLU A 130 21.90 10.42 6.48
CA GLU A 130 20.77 9.73 7.13
C GLU A 130 20.75 8.24 6.79
N TYR A 131 21.10 7.87 5.55
CA TYR A 131 21.21 6.46 5.13
C TYR A 131 22.26 5.72 5.97
N ASP A 132 23.45 6.32 6.11
CA ASP A 132 24.54 5.75 6.90
C ASP A 132 24.19 5.71 8.40
N ALA A 133 23.55 6.76 8.93
CA ALA A 133 23.08 6.80 10.33
C ALA A 133 22.04 5.70 10.62
N VAL A 134 21.11 5.45 9.72
CA VAL A 134 20.09 4.38 9.83
C VAL A 134 20.75 3.01 9.84
N LEU A 135 21.71 2.75 8.95
CA LEU A 135 22.44 1.48 8.93
C LEU A 135 23.28 1.29 10.20
N LEU A 136 23.93 2.35 10.66
CA LEU A 136 24.72 2.30 11.90
C LEU A 136 23.83 2.04 13.13
N ALA A 137 22.66 2.69 13.24
CA ALA A 137 21.71 2.42 14.32
C ALA A 137 21.24 0.96 14.29
N ALA A 138 20.89 0.44 13.12
CA ALA A 138 20.49 -0.96 12.98
C ALA A 138 21.63 -1.94 13.31
N ASP A 139 22.90 -1.63 12.97
CA ASP A 139 24.06 -2.46 13.29
C ASP A 139 24.41 -2.43 14.78
N ARG A 140 24.14 -1.31 15.50
CA ARG A 140 24.28 -1.25 16.97
C ARG A 140 23.40 -2.29 17.67
N HIS A 141 22.16 -2.51 17.21
CA HIS A 141 21.31 -3.58 17.73
C HIS A 141 21.93 -4.95 17.53
N ARG A 142 22.56 -5.20 16.38
CA ARG A 142 23.22 -6.44 16.05
C ARG A 142 24.44 -6.74 16.95
N ARG A 143 25.17 -5.67 17.36
CA ARG A 143 26.43 -5.76 18.12
C ARG A 143 26.29 -5.39 19.60
N GLY A 144 25.08 -5.10 20.08
CA GLY A 144 24.84 -4.69 21.44
C GLY A 144 25.00 -5.82 22.48
N SER A 145 24.75 -5.50 23.74
CA SER A 145 24.80 -6.46 24.85
C SER A 145 23.76 -7.59 24.74
N LYS A 146 22.66 -7.32 24.03
CA LYS A 146 21.65 -8.33 23.63
C LYS A 146 21.53 -8.27 22.10
N PRO A 147 22.36 -9.02 21.38
CA PRO A 147 22.41 -8.95 19.93
C PRO A 147 21.07 -9.24 19.29
N ASP A 148 20.62 -8.35 18.40
CA ASP A 148 19.40 -8.49 17.59
C ASP A 148 19.72 -8.12 16.14
N ALA A 149 19.97 -9.11 15.31
CA ALA A 149 20.30 -8.93 13.90
C ALA A 149 19.07 -8.60 13.03
N ARG A 150 17.85 -8.72 13.57
CA ARG A 150 16.59 -8.50 12.84
C ARG A 150 16.51 -7.09 12.25
N SER A 151 16.87 -6.07 13.04
CA SER A 151 16.82 -4.69 12.61
C SER A 151 17.69 -4.42 11.39
N TYR A 152 18.94 -4.88 11.45
CA TYR A 152 19.89 -4.72 10.34
C TYR A 152 19.46 -5.53 9.12
N ALA A 153 19.10 -6.81 9.30
CA ALA A 153 18.68 -7.68 8.21
C ALA A 153 17.45 -7.09 7.46
N LEU A 154 16.47 -6.51 8.19
CA LEU A 154 15.32 -5.88 7.59
C LEU A 154 15.67 -4.56 6.88
N VAL A 155 16.31 -3.62 7.60
CA VAL A 155 16.59 -2.26 7.09
C VAL A 155 17.49 -2.32 5.85
N TYR A 156 18.54 -3.13 5.91
CA TYR A 156 19.47 -3.28 4.80
C TYR A 156 18.80 -3.90 3.57
N LEU A 157 17.98 -4.94 3.77
CA LEU A 157 17.15 -5.51 2.71
C LEU A 157 16.27 -4.48 2.03
N LEU A 158 15.57 -3.65 2.81
CA LEU A 158 14.66 -2.63 2.28
C LEU A 158 15.41 -1.54 1.50
N LEU A 159 16.53 -1.06 2.03
CA LEU A 159 17.32 0.02 1.43
C LEU A 159 18.06 -0.43 0.16
N THR A 160 18.35 -1.71 0.01
CA THR A 160 19.06 -2.24 -1.18
C THR A 160 18.13 -2.76 -2.26
N THR A 161 16.98 -3.30 -1.89
CA THR A 161 16.04 -3.93 -2.84
C THR A 161 14.82 -3.08 -3.16
N GLY A 162 14.44 -2.15 -2.29
CA GLY A 162 13.23 -1.33 -2.45
C GLY A 162 11.93 -2.14 -2.49
N ILE A 163 11.88 -3.34 -1.90
CA ILE A 163 10.66 -4.16 -1.85
C ILE A 163 9.57 -3.49 -1.02
N LYS A 164 8.31 -3.82 -1.32
CA LYS A 164 7.14 -3.29 -0.61
C LYS A 164 6.94 -3.99 0.73
N LYS A 165 6.27 -3.34 1.67
CA LYS A 165 5.85 -3.95 2.94
C LYS A 165 5.14 -5.30 2.73
N SER A 166 4.21 -5.39 1.79
CA SER A 166 3.52 -6.65 1.49
C SER A 166 4.43 -7.73 0.89
N GLU A 167 5.46 -7.34 0.13
CA GLU A 167 6.46 -8.24 -0.41
C GLU A 167 7.40 -8.75 0.70
N THR A 168 7.80 -7.87 1.63
CA THR A 168 8.59 -8.24 2.81
C THR A 168 7.85 -9.25 3.69
N LEU A 169 6.57 -9.00 3.97
CA LEU A 169 5.72 -9.89 4.78
C LEU A 169 5.44 -11.23 4.10
N GLY A 170 5.42 -11.26 2.77
CA GLY A 170 5.22 -12.49 1.98
C GLY A 170 6.52 -13.20 1.59
N LEU A 171 7.69 -12.66 1.97
CA LEU A 171 8.98 -13.26 1.63
C LEU A 171 9.20 -14.52 2.47
N LYS A 172 9.32 -15.68 1.81
CA LYS A 172 9.58 -16.96 2.43
C LYS A 172 11.06 -17.31 2.43
N LEU A 173 11.47 -18.21 3.33
CA LEU A 173 12.83 -18.73 3.38
C LEU A 173 13.23 -19.38 2.06
N GLU A 174 12.36 -20.16 1.44
CA GLU A 174 12.56 -20.78 0.13
C GLU A 174 12.75 -19.80 -1.04
N HIS A 175 12.43 -18.51 -0.82
CA HIS A 175 12.64 -17.45 -1.80
C HIS A 175 14.00 -16.77 -1.68
N VAL A 176 14.81 -17.13 -0.68
CA VAL A 176 16.16 -16.60 -0.46
C VAL A 176 17.16 -17.66 -0.93
N ASP A 177 17.97 -17.30 -1.90
CA ASP A 177 19.00 -18.18 -2.47
C ASP A 177 20.35 -17.48 -2.35
N LEU A 178 21.20 -18.00 -1.48
CA LEU A 178 22.51 -17.40 -1.16
C LEU A 178 23.65 -17.93 -2.04
N GLU A 179 23.42 -19.03 -2.79
CA GLU A 179 24.47 -19.77 -3.50
C GLU A 179 24.32 -19.69 -5.03
N THR A 180 23.78 -18.59 -5.56
CA THR A 180 23.66 -18.47 -7.02
C THR A 180 24.97 -17.97 -7.67
N PRO A 181 25.22 -18.31 -8.94
CA PRO A 181 26.41 -17.84 -9.66
C PRO A 181 26.48 -16.30 -9.76
N ASN A 182 25.37 -15.60 -9.63
CA ASN A 182 25.28 -14.14 -9.72
C ASN A 182 25.29 -13.45 -8.34
N GLY A 183 25.61 -14.15 -7.27
CA GLY A 183 25.53 -13.69 -5.89
C GLY A 183 24.19 -13.99 -5.23
N PRO A 184 24.05 -13.65 -3.94
CA PRO A 184 22.82 -13.89 -3.18
C PRO A 184 21.65 -13.15 -3.77
N GLN A 185 20.47 -13.78 -3.80
CA GLN A 185 19.26 -13.19 -4.39
C GLN A 185 18.01 -13.55 -3.61
N ILE A 186 17.00 -12.71 -3.73
CA ILE A 186 15.63 -13.03 -3.32
C ILE A 186 14.72 -13.10 -4.54
N PHE A 187 13.70 -13.96 -4.45
CA PHE A 187 12.67 -14.06 -5.46
C PHE A 187 11.33 -13.54 -4.90
N ILE A 188 10.86 -12.40 -5.42
CA ILE A 188 9.56 -11.83 -5.07
C ILE A 188 8.49 -12.57 -5.85
N ARG A 189 7.61 -13.26 -5.14
CA ARG A 189 6.48 -14.02 -5.69
C ARG A 189 5.14 -13.48 -5.24
N TYR A 190 4.11 -13.77 -6.01
CA TYR A 190 2.73 -13.38 -5.72
C TYR A 190 1.78 -14.58 -5.84
N ALA A 191 0.97 -14.81 -4.81
CA ALA A 191 -0.05 -15.85 -4.84
C ALA A 191 -1.14 -15.58 -5.91
N SER A 192 -1.50 -14.30 -6.11
CA SER A 192 -2.52 -13.91 -7.10
C SER A 192 -1.96 -13.91 -8.52
N PRO A 193 -2.57 -14.66 -9.47
CA PRO A 193 -2.18 -14.66 -10.88
C PRO A 193 -2.13 -13.27 -11.50
N ALA A 194 -3.02 -12.36 -11.10
CA ALA A 194 -3.09 -10.98 -11.58
C ALA A 194 -1.84 -10.16 -11.25
N ASN A 195 -1.00 -10.59 -10.31
CA ASN A 195 0.21 -9.89 -9.89
C ASN A 195 1.50 -10.58 -10.36
N ARG A 196 1.44 -11.74 -11.03
CA ARG A 196 2.64 -12.48 -11.48
C ARG A 196 3.57 -11.66 -12.36
N TYR A 197 3.07 -10.72 -13.12
CA TYR A 197 3.91 -9.82 -13.93
C TYR A 197 4.84 -8.90 -13.11
N LYS A 198 4.69 -8.87 -11.78
CA LYS A 198 5.56 -8.15 -10.82
C LYS A 198 6.60 -9.06 -10.18
N GLU A 199 6.53 -10.37 -10.43
CA GLU A 199 7.49 -11.34 -9.91
C GLU A 199 8.88 -11.05 -10.49
N ARG A 200 9.89 -11.12 -9.64
CA ARG A 200 11.26 -10.78 -10.02
C ARG A 200 12.29 -11.31 -9.05
N LYS A 201 13.49 -11.51 -9.54
CA LYS A 201 14.67 -11.78 -8.74
C LYS A 201 15.39 -10.48 -8.45
N LEU A 202 15.87 -10.33 -7.23
CA LEU A 202 16.63 -9.17 -6.78
C LEU A 202 17.93 -9.66 -6.16
N ILE A 203 19.06 -9.16 -6.67
CA ILE A 203 20.39 -9.45 -6.14
C ILE A 203 20.55 -8.70 -4.82
N LEU A 204 21.16 -9.35 -3.86
CA LEU A 204 21.51 -8.81 -2.56
C LEU A 204 23.04 -8.58 -2.50
N PRO A 205 23.49 -7.56 -1.74
CA PRO A 205 24.89 -7.42 -1.43
C PRO A 205 25.39 -8.57 -0.54
N ASP A 206 26.62 -9.02 -0.76
CA ASP A 206 27.23 -10.12 0.01
C ASP A 206 27.32 -9.82 1.51
N ASP A 207 27.52 -8.56 1.88
CA ASP A 207 27.60 -8.10 3.26
C ASP A 207 26.25 -8.15 4.03
N TRP A 208 25.13 -8.43 3.34
CA TRP A 208 23.85 -8.74 4.00
C TRP A 208 23.86 -10.16 4.59
N ILE A 209 24.59 -11.12 4.00
CA ILE A 209 24.57 -12.54 4.36
C ILE A 209 24.91 -12.77 5.85
N PRO A 210 25.99 -12.20 6.41
CA PRO A 210 26.31 -12.39 7.81
C PRO A 210 25.18 -11.98 8.76
N ALA A 211 24.55 -10.82 8.51
CA ALA A 211 23.46 -10.34 9.32
C ALA A 211 22.19 -11.21 9.17
N TYR A 212 21.93 -11.72 7.97
CA TYR A 212 20.84 -12.63 7.73
C TYR A 212 21.04 -13.98 8.45
N ASN A 213 22.24 -14.55 8.41
CA ASN A 213 22.56 -15.79 9.10
C ASN A 213 22.49 -15.64 10.63
N GLU A 214 22.99 -14.53 11.19
CA GLU A 214 22.82 -14.20 12.60
C GLU A 214 21.34 -14.09 12.97
N TYR A 215 20.55 -13.39 12.13
CA TYR A 215 19.10 -13.28 12.31
C TYR A 215 18.42 -14.66 12.32
N LEU A 216 18.75 -15.54 11.38
CA LEU A 216 18.21 -16.90 11.32
C LEU A 216 18.57 -17.73 12.57
N SER A 217 19.80 -17.59 13.06
CA SER A 217 20.25 -18.30 14.27
C SER A 217 19.61 -17.78 15.55
N GLN A 218 19.18 -16.52 15.59
CA GLN A 218 18.54 -15.89 16.76
C GLN A 218 17.03 -16.17 16.82
N TYR A 219 16.35 -16.19 15.66
CA TYR A 219 14.88 -16.20 15.61
C TYR A 219 14.28 -17.50 15.06
N HIS A 220 15.05 -18.33 14.40
CA HIS A 220 14.62 -19.63 13.84
C HIS A 220 13.28 -19.56 13.08
N PRO A 221 13.11 -18.63 12.12
CA PRO A 221 11.87 -18.54 11.35
C PRO A 221 11.63 -19.86 10.58
N THR A 222 10.36 -20.28 10.45
CA THR A 222 10.04 -21.59 9.86
C THR A 222 9.50 -21.51 8.43
N GLU A 223 8.85 -20.44 8.06
CA GLU A 223 8.27 -20.27 6.72
C GLU A 223 8.58 -18.89 6.14
N GLN A 224 8.16 -17.83 6.83
CA GLN A 224 8.40 -16.46 6.40
C GLN A 224 9.74 -15.95 6.92
N VAL A 225 10.46 -15.19 6.11
CA VAL A 225 11.72 -14.56 6.55
C VAL A 225 11.45 -13.63 7.75
N PHE A 226 10.36 -12.85 7.71
CA PHE A 226 9.99 -11.94 8.79
C PHE A 226 8.59 -12.26 9.33
N PRO A 227 8.44 -13.21 10.28
CA PRO A 227 7.16 -13.72 10.76
C PRO A 227 6.49 -12.80 11.81
N TRP A 228 6.51 -11.49 11.58
CA TRP A 228 5.87 -10.51 12.46
C TRP A 228 4.71 -9.80 11.79
N SER A 229 3.83 -9.21 12.63
CA SER A 229 2.76 -8.38 12.11
C SER A 229 3.30 -7.14 11.37
N PRO A 230 2.55 -6.61 10.40
CA PRO A 230 2.93 -5.38 9.68
C PRO A 230 3.26 -4.23 10.63
N ARG A 231 2.48 -4.10 11.71
CA ARG A 231 2.64 -3.03 12.71
C ARG A 231 3.93 -3.19 13.51
N ARG A 232 4.31 -4.44 13.84
CA ARG A 232 5.56 -4.68 14.58
C ARG A 232 6.79 -4.29 13.75
N LEU A 233 6.77 -4.58 12.45
CA LEU A 233 7.87 -4.17 11.56
C LEU A 233 7.89 -2.64 11.33
N GLU A 234 6.72 -1.97 11.32
CA GLU A 234 6.65 -0.51 11.27
C GLU A 234 7.27 0.12 12.51
N TYR A 235 6.95 -0.38 13.71
CA TYR A 235 7.58 0.10 14.96
C TYR A 235 9.10 -0.13 14.97
N LEU A 236 9.57 -1.28 14.47
CA LEU A 236 11.00 -1.52 14.37
C LEU A 236 11.70 -0.47 13.48
N LEU A 237 11.10 -0.11 12.36
CA LEU A 237 11.64 0.95 11.50
C LEU A 237 11.59 2.31 12.21
N GLU A 238 10.50 2.63 12.91
CA GLU A 238 10.36 3.85 13.68
C GLU A 238 11.43 3.97 14.77
N ASP A 239 11.63 2.90 15.56
CA ASP A 239 12.66 2.83 16.61
C ASP A 239 14.06 3.10 16.02
N ILE A 240 14.42 2.42 14.92
CA ILE A 240 15.71 2.64 14.24
C ILE A 240 15.84 4.06 13.68
N GLY A 241 14.76 4.62 13.11
CA GLY A 241 14.76 6.00 12.64
C GLY A 241 15.02 7.01 13.77
N ASN A 242 14.38 6.81 14.92
CA ASN A 242 14.57 7.65 16.11
C ASN A 242 16.01 7.54 16.64
N GLU A 243 16.57 6.34 16.74
CA GLU A 243 17.95 6.10 17.17
C GLU A 243 19.00 6.64 16.20
N ALA A 244 18.68 6.70 14.92
CA ALA A 244 19.48 7.35 13.89
C ALA A 244 19.38 8.89 13.93
N GLY A 245 18.53 9.46 14.79
CA GLY A 245 18.32 10.90 14.92
C GLY A 245 17.51 11.52 13.78
N LEU A 246 16.70 10.74 13.07
CA LEU A 246 15.86 11.27 12.01
C LEU A 246 14.74 12.16 12.57
N THR A 247 14.52 13.30 11.93
CA THR A 247 13.37 14.19 12.21
C THR A 247 12.10 13.75 11.47
N LYS A 248 12.19 12.75 10.63
CA LYS A 248 11.12 12.17 9.79
C LYS A 248 10.95 10.69 10.10
N HIS A 249 9.73 10.20 9.92
CA HIS A 249 9.37 8.82 10.23
C HIS A 249 9.99 7.84 9.21
N LEU A 250 10.91 6.98 9.65
CA LEU A 250 11.45 5.90 8.80
C LEU A 250 10.34 4.87 8.52
N SER A 251 10.10 4.62 7.25
CA SER A 251 9.03 3.71 6.81
C SER A 251 9.45 2.85 5.62
N PHE A 252 8.70 1.78 5.35
CA PHE A 252 8.88 0.96 4.14
C PHE A 252 8.87 1.79 2.85
N ASP A 253 7.99 2.79 2.78
CA ASP A 253 7.89 3.65 1.60
C ASP A 253 9.12 4.55 1.47
N MET A 254 9.60 5.14 2.57
CA MET A 254 10.83 5.92 2.57
C MET A 254 12.05 5.08 2.15
N CYS A 255 12.23 3.88 2.69
CA CYS A 255 13.32 2.98 2.27
C CYS A 255 13.25 2.66 0.77
N ARG A 256 12.04 2.39 0.28
CA ARG A 256 11.80 2.10 -1.13
C ARG A 256 12.13 3.29 -2.05
N TRP A 257 11.70 4.49 -1.68
CA TRP A 257 12.01 5.71 -2.44
C TRP A 257 13.49 6.06 -2.39
N THR A 258 14.14 5.85 -1.24
CA THR A 258 15.59 6.03 -1.07
C THR A 258 16.37 5.07 -1.98
N CYS A 259 15.99 3.79 -2.01
CA CYS A 259 16.58 2.80 -2.92
C CYS A 259 16.42 3.24 -4.39
N ALA A 260 15.20 3.60 -4.79
CA ALA A 260 14.92 4.02 -6.16
C ALA A 260 15.71 5.29 -6.56
N LEU A 261 15.81 6.26 -5.66
CA LEU A 261 16.56 7.49 -5.91
C LEU A 261 18.07 7.23 -5.98
N LYS A 262 18.59 6.34 -5.13
CA LYS A 262 20.01 5.93 -5.18
C LYS A 262 20.35 5.30 -6.53
N ASP A 263 19.55 4.34 -7.01
CA ASP A 263 19.72 3.72 -8.32
C ASP A 263 19.63 4.76 -9.45
N TYR A 264 18.66 5.68 -9.35
CA TYR A 264 18.46 6.73 -10.35
C TYR A 264 19.65 7.70 -10.43
N ARG A 265 20.19 8.12 -9.28
CA ARG A 265 21.40 8.97 -9.20
C ARG A 265 22.66 8.26 -9.65
N ALA A 266 22.72 6.94 -9.48
CA ALA A 266 23.80 6.12 -10.00
C ALA A 266 23.75 5.93 -11.53
N GLY A 267 22.71 6.46 -12.21
CA GLY A 267 22.56 6.35 -13.65
C GLY A 267 21.99 5.01 -14.13
N GLU A 268 21.38 4.23 -13.24
CA GLU A 268 20.71 3.00 -13.64
C GLU A 268 19.59 3.27 -14.63
N GLU A 269 19.46 2.36 -15.59
CA GLU A 269 18.46 2.46 -16.66
C GLU A 269 17.04 2.53 -16.07
N PRO A 270 16.20 3.53 -16.47
CA PRO A 270 14.87 3.70 -15.90
C PRO A 270 13.99 2.45 -15.92
N ASP A 271 14.08 1.63 -16.97
CA ASP A 271 13.31 0.38 -17.06
C ASP A 271 13.81 -0.68 -16.08
N LYS A 272 15.11 -0.75 -15.79
CA LYS A 272 15.67 -1.63 -14.76
C LYS A 272 15.18 -1.25 -13.37
N ILE A 273 15.18 0.06 -13.04
CA ILE A 273 14.63 0.55 -11.77
C ILE A 273 13.14 0.20 -11.68
N ARG A 274 12.37 0.40 -12.75
CA ARG A 274 10.96 0.02 -12.81
C ARG A 274 10.75 -1.46 -12.52
N GLN A 275 11.54 -2.32 -13.16
CA GLN A 275 11.48 -3.77 -12.96
C GLN A 275 11.88 -4.16 -11.54
N LYS A 276 13.00 -3.62 -11.02
CA LYS A 276 13.45 -3.81 -9.63
C LYS A 276 12.34 -3.47 -8.64
N LEU A 277 11.61 -2.38 -8.87
CA LEU A 277 10.52 -1.97 -8.01
C LEU A 277 9.21 -2.75 -8.24
N GLY A 278 9.09 -3.56 -9.27
CA GLY A 278 7.87 -4.31 -9.59
C GLY A 278 6.66 -3.40 -9.80
N VAL A 279 6.80 -2.35 -10.61
CA VAL A 279 5.72 -1.42 -10.95
C VAL A 279 5.36 -1.50 -12.44
N SER A 280 4.08 -1.26 -12.76
CA SER A 280 3.61 -1.21 -14.13
C SER A 280 4.16 0.02 -14.87
N LYS A 281 4.14 0.01 -16.22
CA LYS A 281 4.53 1.17 -17.03
C LYS A 281 3.70 2.42 -16.70
N ILE A 282 2.42 2.26 -16.35
CA ILE A 282 1.54 3.38 -15.98
C ILE A 282 1.99 3.99 -14.65
N GLN A 283 2.22 3.16 -13.62
CA GLN A 283 2.69 3.61 -12.32
C GLN A 283 4.11 4.21 -12.40
N TRP A 284 4.94 3.70 -13.31
CA TRP A 284 6.29 4.18 -13.52
C TRP A 284 6.33 5.64 -13.98
N ARG A 285 5.40 6.08 -14.81
CA ARG A 285 5.36 7.48 -15.30
C ARG A 285 5.33 8.49 -14.16
N GLU A 286 4.45 8.27 -13.18
CA GLU A 286 4.35 9.14 -12.00
C GLU A 286 5.61 9.03 -11.13
N LEU A 287 6.06 7.79 -10.87
CA LEU A 287 7.24 7.53 -10.04
C LEU A 287 8.50 8.16 -10.66
N HIS A 288 8.72 7.99 -11.94
CA HIS A 288 9.86 8.55 -12.65
C HIS A 288 9.88 10.10 -12.64
N ASN A 289 8.71 10.74 -12.79
CA ASN A 289 8.61 12.20 -12.67
C ASN A 289 9.00 12.68 -11.24
N LYS A 290 8.60 11.95 -10.21
CA LYS A 290 9.01 12.25 -8.83
C LYS A 290 10.50 12.02 -8.61
N LEU A 291 11.09 10.97 -9.18
CA LEU A 291 12.54 10.73 -9.10
C LEU A 291 13.33 11.86 -9.77
N LYS A 292 12.90 12.34 -10.92
CA LYS A 292 13.51 13.53 -11.55
C LYS A 292 13.49 14.75 -10.64
N GLN A 293 12.35 15.04 -10.02
CA GLN A 293 12.22 16.17 -9.10
C GLN A 293 13.11 15.99 -7.85
N LEU A 294 13.20 14.77 -7.29
CA LEU A 294 14.03 14.47 -6.12
C LEU A 294 15.53 14.45 -6.43
N SER A 295 15.92 14.17 -7.68
CA SER A 295 17.33 14.15 -8.07
C SER A 295 17.89 15.55 -8.34
N GLY A 296 17.03 16.57 -8.52
CA GLY A 296 17.43 17.89 -8.90
C GLY A 296 17.83 18.02 -10.37
N MET A 297 17.47 17.03 -11.19
CA MET A 297 17.72 16.99 -12.64
C MET A 297 16.50 17.41 -13.45
#